data_7f4e358b065f86a550a481e8fd7589d9
#
_entry.id   7f4e358b065f86a550a481e8fd7589d9
#
_cell.length_a   1.000
_cell.length_b   1.000
_cell.length_c   1.000
_cell.angle_alpha   90.00
_cell.angle_beta   90.00
_cell.angle_gamma   90.00
#
_symmetry.space_group_name_H-M   'P 1'
#
loop_
_entity.id
_entity.type
_entity.pdbx_description
1 polymer ?
#
loop_
_entity_poly.entity_id
_entity_poly.type
_entity_poly.pdbx_seq_one_letter_code
_entity_poly.pdbx_strand_id
1 'polypeptide(L)'
;MFCAVASNVELLRLKLSCSFILVRILKRSCDEASSDVAPCKYPSSSPSPLKTQPSLYQSSFPFYRLPSEVGFFSLDEKRCYHADGRRLRYYRPPEEGKKDGDSLGWELMEGFEDHYVRMNEDEKEGLLHILTWIKENKGIIKGSGHGESKRPVDRDFVTWRGHLTKMLCTPYETQEGWLLAVTLFRGTLYISERETEAAHKKRKGRTVDQEKLMYSGYKFESFLCAYTPNSDPCPSEVVNTNEAFCSVLLGRLASHSLLLSGEVDCTDASAANPSPPSCYVELKTSAQIRNPHQQRSFNRYKLLKWWCQSFLLGIPLIVAGFRNPQGRIVSLQNYRTADIPHLVRGDNQSWDPAVCMNFCNAFLSHIKKVATRDDPRVVYVFSWEPGSDITFTIESNPSDPVLPDWYVQALSQ
;
A
#
# COMPACT_ATOMS: atom_id res chain seq x y z
N MET A 1 35.00 42.38 2.91
CA MET A 1 34.31 42.60 4.19
C MET A 1 33.33 41.44 4.37
N PHE A 2 33.69 40.52 5.24
CA PHE A 2 32.95 39.32 5.55
C PHE A 2 31.66 39.62 6.31
N CYS A 3 30.57 38.97 6.01
CA CYS A 3 29.55 38.62 7.01
C CYS A 3 28.88 37.32 6.63
N ALA A 4 29.13 36.34 7.49
CA ALA A 4 28.52 35.01 7.48
C ALA A 4 27.08 35.11 7.96
N VAL A 5 26.19 34.33 7.35
CA VAL A 5 24.86 34.05 7.90
C VAL A 5 24.82 32.56 8.26
N ALA A 6 24.66 32.34 9.55
CA ALA A 6 24.60 31.05 10.18
C ALA A 6 23.29 30.35 9.92
N SER A 7 23.39 29.05 9.65
CA SER A 7 22.28 28.08 9.59
C SER A 7 21.73 27.82 10.99
N ASN A 8 20.43 28.01 11.19
CA ASN A 8 19.69 27.52 12.35
C ASN A 8 18.98 26.21 12.02
N VAL A 9 19.59 25.12 12.44
CA VAL A 9 18.92 23.81 12.59
C VAL A 9 18.53 23.71 14.05
N GLU A 10 17.28 23.98 14.37
CA GLU A 10 16.73 23.70 15.70
C GLU A 10 16.27 22.25 15.79
N LEU A 11 17.08 21.46 16.47
CA LEU A 11 16.74 20.13 16.99
C LEU A 11 15.78 20.29 18.19
N LEU A 12 14.52 19.94 18.04
CA LEU A 12 13.62 19.72 19.18
C LEU A 12 14.01 18.42 19.89
N ARG A 13 14.83 18.55 20.94
CA ARG A 13 15.01 17.51 21.96
C ARG A 13 13.89 17.58 22.99
N LEU A 14 12.95 16.66 22.92
CA LEU A 14 12.05 16.37 24.04
C LEU A 14 12.79 15.51 25.07
N LYS A 15 13.02 16.08 26.24
CA LYS A 15 13.51 15.39 27.43
C LYS A 15 12.42 14.44 27.94
N LEU A 16 12.69 13.15 27.93
CA LEU A 16 11.94 12.16 28.70
C LEU A 16 12.69 11.91 30.01
N SER A 17 12.02 12.23 31.09
CA SER A 17 12.45 11.89 32.48
C SER A 17 12.17 10.40 32.68
N CYS A 18 13.22 9.63 32.95
CA CYS A 18 13.14 8.24 33.41
C CYS A 18 12.79 8.18 34.89
N SER A 19 11.67 7.55 35.21
CA SER A 19 11.44 7.02 36.58
C SER A 19 11.55 5.50 36.51
N PHE A 20 12.61 4.97 37.14
CA PHE A 20 12.80 3.54 37.37
C PHE A 20 11.86 3.04 38.44
N ILE A 21 11.04 2.04 38.15
CA ILE A 21 10.39 1.20 39.15
C ILE A 21 11.00 -0.19 39.03
N LEU A 22 11.74 -0.57 40.08
CA LEU A 22 12.28 -1.91 40.30
C LEU A 22 11.12 -2.88 40.67
N VAL A 23 10.90 -3.90 39.85
CA VAL A 23 10.06 -5.04 40.26
C VAL A 23 10.96 -6.19 40.72
N ARG A 24 10.85 -6.51 42.00
CA ARG A 24 11.50 -7.67 42.65
C ARG A 24 10.90 -8.97 42.11
N ILE A 25 11.77 -9.83 41.57
CA ILE A 25 11.45 -11.23 41.27
C ILE A 25 11.58 -12.07 42.55
N LEU A 26 10.47 -12.64 42.98
CA LEU A 26 10.48 -13.71 43.98
C LEU A 26 10.53 -15.06 43.25
N LYS A 27 11.66 -15.75 43.39
CA LYS A 27 11.77 -17.19 43.13
C LYS A 27 11.01 -17.97 44.19
N ARG A 28 10.15 -18.89 43.77
CA ARG A 28 9.70 -20.03 44.62
C ARG A 28 10.01 -21.32 43.89
N SER A 29 10.57 -22.24 44.63
CA SER A 29 11.06 -23.56 44.32
C SER A 29 9.97 -24.51 43.87
N CYS A 30 10.35 -25.41 42.97
CA CYS A 30 9.62 -26.63 42.62
C CYS A 30 9.59 -27.59 43.82
N ASP A 31 8.43 -28.18 44.07
CA ASP A 31 8.33 -29.51 44.67
C ASP A 31 7.31 -30.33 43.85
N GLU A 32 7.70 -31.59 43.61
CA GLU A 32 7.01 -32.57 42.81
C GLU A 32 5.71 -33.07 43.46
N ALA A 33 4.67 -33.30 42.67
CA ALA A 33 3.69 -34.35 42.92
C ALA A 33 2.82 -34.65 41.65
N SER A 34 2.96 -35.88 41.22
CA SER A 34 2.02 -36.84 40.61
C SER A 34 0.87 -36.35 39.68
N SER A 35 0.96 -36.89 38.47
CA SER A 35 -0.09 -37.36 37.53
C SER A 35 -1.55 -37.26 37.92
N ASP A 36 -2.25 -36.39 37.17
CA ASP A 36 -3.60 -36.65 36.65
C ASP A 36 -3.78 -35.75 35.43
N VAL A 37 -3.75 -36.35 34.23
CA VAL A 37 -3.96 -35.64 32.95
C VAL A 37 -5.45 -35.43 32.79
N ALA A 38 -5.95 -34.30 33.25
CA ALA A 38 -7.25 -33.79 32.83
C ALA A 38 -7.12 -33.24 31.38
N PRO A 39 -8.09 -33.52 30.47
CA PRO A 39 -8.03 -33.01 29.10
C PRO A 39 -8.09 -31.48 29.12
N CYS A 40 -7.06 -30.84 28.57
CA CYS A 40 -7.04 -29.40 28.33
C CYS A 40 -8.31 -28.98 27.59
N LYS A 41 -9.23 -28.33 28.31
CA LYS A 41 -10.34 -27.60 27.70
C LYS A 41 -9.75 -26.41 26.94
N TYR A 42 -9.69 -26.50 25.63
CA TYR A 42 -9.46 -25.35 24.78
C TYR A 42 -10.55 -24.32 25.07
N PRO A 43 -10.23 -23.04 25.25
CA PRO A 43 -11.25 -22.02 25.39
C PRO A 43 -11.97 -21.89 24.04
N SER A 44 -13.22 -22.34 24.02
CA SER A 44 -14.13 -22.27 22.87
C SER A 44 -14.74 -20.88 22.74
N SER A 45 -13.95 -19.85 22.45
CA SER A 45 -14.48 -18.59 21.94
C SER A 45 -13.69 -18.20 20.71
N SER A 46 -14.32 -18.40 19.53
CA SER A 46 -13.84 -17.80 18.31
C SER A 46 -13.59 -16.30 18.54
N PRO A 47 -12.49 -15.73 18.05
CA PRO A 47 -12.24 -14.30 18.18
C PRO A 47 -13.45 -13.49 17.70
N SER A 48 -13.90 -12.54 18.51
CA SER A 48 -15.04 -11.69 18.15
C SER A 48 -14.74 -10.87 16.89
N PRO A 49 -15.77 -10.51 16.08
CA PRO A 49 -15.63 -9.60 14.95
C PRO A 49 -14.89 -8.32 15.33
N LEU A 50 -14.05 -7.79 14.43
CA LEU A 50 -13.34 -6.54 14.66
C LEU A 50 -14.21 -5.36 14.24
N LYS A 51 -14.46 -4.46 15.16
CA LYS A 51 -15.22 -3.23 14.92
C LYS A 51 -14.45 -2.25 14.04
N THR A 52 -15.19 -1.48 13.21
CA THR A 52 -14.59 -0.56 12.21
C THR A 52 -14.88 0.92 12.46
N GLN A 53 -15.66 1.24 13.51
CA GLN A 53 -16.04 2.64 13.81
C GLN A 53 -14.82 3.51 14.12
N PRO A 54 -14.65 4.68 13.44
CA PRO A 54 -13.51 5.57 13.64
C PRO A 54 -13.27 5.98 15.09
N SER A 55 -14.35 6.18 15.87
CA SER A 55 -14.28 6.59 17.28
C SER A 55 -13.51 5.63 18.19
N LEU A 56 -13.38 4.37 17.82
CA LEU A 56 -12.65 3.36 18.58
C LEU A 56 -11.13 3.44 18.40
N TYR A 57 -10.66 4.19 17.41
CA TYR A 57 -9.26 4.27 17.01
C TYR A 57 -8.66 5.67 17.16
N GLN A 58 -9.39 6.57 17.83
CA GLN A 58 -8.96 7.94 18.15
C GLN A 58 -7.92 7.90 19.28
N SER A 59 -6.67 7.68 18.91
CA SER A 59 -5.52 7.73 19.82
C SER A 59 -4.34 8.38 19.10
N SER A 60 -3.21 8.56 19.79
CA SER A 60 -1.99 9.06 19.18
C SER A 60 -1.59 8.21 17.98
N PHE A 61 -0.97 8.84 16.98
CA PHE A 61 -0.44 8.14 15.80
C PHE A 61 0.52 7.03 16.23
N PRO A 62 0.33 5.78 15.80
CA PRO A 62 1.17 4.66 16.23
C PRO A 62 2.57 4.79 15.65
N PHE A 63 3.55 4.13 16.26
CA PHE A 63 4.88 4.06 15.69
C PHE A 63 4.82 3.50 14.26
N TYR A 64 5.32 4.27 13.32
CA TYR A 64 5.49 3.85 11.93
C TYR A 64 6.91 4.20 11.47
N ARG A 65 7.66 3.17 11.09
CA ARG A 65 8.95 3.38 10.44
C ARG A 65 8.73 3.49 8.94
N LEU A 66 9.10 4.63 8.38
CA LEU A 66 9.09 4.83 6.92
C LEU A 66 9.75 3.63 6.23
N PRO A 67 9.17 3.14 5.14
CA PRO A 67 9.70 1.97 4.47
C PRO A 67 11.05 2.26 3.83
N SER A 68 11.87 1.22 3.75
CA SER A 68 13.12 1.22 2.99
C SER A 68 13.00 0.23 1.84
N GLU A 69 13.40 0.65 0.64
CA GLU A 69 13.46 -0.23 -0.50
C GLU A 69 14.58 -1.26 -0.31
N VAL A 70 14.28 -2.52 -0.61
CA VAL A 70 15.20 -3.65 -0.57
C VAL A 70 15.36 -4.34 -1.91
N GLY A 71 14.57 -3.91 -2.89
CA GLY A 71 14.63 -4.37 -4.26
C GLY A 71 13.44 -3.90 -5.06
N PHE A 72 13.41 -4.33 -6.28
CA PHE A 72 12.37 -3.97 -7.25
C PHE A 72 12.28 -5.05 -8.32
N PHE A 73 11.25 -4.96 -9.15
CA PHE A 73 11.08 -5.75 -10.36
C PHE A 73 10.21 -4.98 -11.36
N SER A 74 10.24 -5.41 -12.60
CA SER A 74 9.38 -4.87 -13.65
C SER A 74 8.47 -5.95 -14.21
N LEU A 75 7.32 -5.53 -14.72
CA LEU A 75 6.42 -6.34 -15.55
C LEU A 75 6.41 -5.73 -16.93
N ASP A 76 6.64 -6.55 -17.96
CA ASP A 76 6.73 -6.09 -19.34
C ASP A 76 5.36 -5.94 -20.02
N GLU A 77 5.35 -5.65 -21.31
CA GLU A 77 4.15 -5.47 -22.13
C GLU A 77 3.24 -6.71 -22.21
N LYS A 78 3.72 -7.87 -21.79
CA LYS A 78 2.97 -9.14 -21.70
C LYS A 78 2.73 -9.57 -20.26
N ARG A 79 2.97 -8.69 -19.30
CA ARG A 79 2.88 -8.97 -17.86
C ARG A 79 3.91 -9.97 -17.34
N CYS A 80 4.98 -10.25 -18.08
CA CYS A 80 6.07 -11.12 -17.66
C CYS A 80 6.97 -10.41 -16.62
N TYR A 81 7.36 -11.15 -15.58
CA TYR A 81 8.24 -10.67 -14.52
C TYR A 81 9.70 -10.57 -14.99
N HIS A 82 10.37 -9.47 -14.63
CA HIS A 82 11.79 -9.22 -14.83
C HIS A 82 12.42 -8.68 -13.54
N ALA A 83 13.51 -9.30 -13.09
CA ALA A 83 14.24 -8.90 -11.89
C ALA A 83 15.13 -7.65 -12.13
N ASP A 84 14.60 -6.63 -12.78
CA ASP A 84 15.31 -5.40 -13.11
C ASP A 84 14.39 -4.17 -13.15
N GLY A 85 14.97 -2.99 -13.37
CA GLY A 85 14.27 -1.70 -13.40
C GLY A 85 13.86 -1.21 -14.79
N ARG A 86 13.73 -2.09 -15.80
CA ARG A 86 13.47 -1.71 -17.21
C ARG A 86 12.19 -0.90 -17.44
N ARG A 87 11.23 -0.96 -16.50
CA ARG A 87 9.97 -0.20 -16.58
C ARG A 87 9.93 1.01 -15.63
N LEU A 88 11.01 1.31 -14.93
CA LEU A 88 11.12 2.56 -14.17
C LEU A 88 11.16 3.74 -15.13
N ARG A 89 10.16 4.61 -15.03
CA ARG A 89 10.05 5.86 -15.79
C ARG A 89 10.66 7.02 -15.02
N TYR A 90 10.99 8.09 -15.73
CA TYR A 90 11.59 9.29 -15.18
C TYR A 90 10.64 10.47 -15.26
N TYR A 91 10.34 11.07 -14.14
CA TYR A 91 9.48 12.25 -14.05
C TYR A 91 10.05 13.42 -14.82
N ARG A 92 9.22 14.03 -15.64
CA ARG A 92 9.51 15.22 -16.43
C ARG A 92 8.47 16.29 -16.15
N PRO A 93 8.74 17.25 -15.24
CA PRO A 93 7.84 18.36 -15.03
C PRO A 93 7.70 19.18 -16.31
N PRO A 94 6.53 19.75 -16.57
CA PRO A 94 6.38 20.71 -17.67
C PRO A 94 7.28 21.92 -17.46
N GLU A 95 7.65 22.59 -18.56
CA GLU A 95 8.47 23.81 -18.50
C GLU A 95 7.88 24.84 -17.53
N GLU A 96 8.75 25.61 -16.86
CA GLU A 96 8.32 26.68 -15.98
C GLU A 96 7.45 27.68 -16.76
N GLY A 97 6.26 27.99 -16.20
CA GLY A 97 5.25 28.85 -16.85
C GLY A 97 4.15 28.13 -17.60
N LYS A 98 4.31 26.83 -17.94
CA LYS A 98 3.27 26.00 -18.56
C LYS A 98 2.54 25.14 -17.52
N LYS A 99 1.95 25.76 -16.51
CA LYS A 99 1.18 25.03 -15.47
C LYS A 99 -0.32 25.16 -15.61
N ASP A 100 -0.77 26.10 -16.46
CA ASP A 100 -2.18 26.36 -16.74
C ASP A 100 -2.64 25.54 -17.93
N GLY A 101 -3.85 25.02 -17.85
CA GLY A 101 -4.39 24.03 -18.79
C GLY A 101 -4.43 24.47 -20.25
N ASP A 102 -4.64 25.76 -20.53
CA ASP A 102 -4.63 26.28 -21.91
C ASP A 102 -3.23 26.23 -22.53
N SER A 103 -2.17 26.29 -21.72
CA SER A 103 -0.78 26.21 -22.17
C SER A 103 -0.25 24.77 -22.29
N LEU A 104 -0.85 23.79 -21.57
CA LEU A 104 -0.42 22.38 -21.60
C LEU A 104 -0.96 21.64 -22.82
N GLY A 105 -2.23 21.87 -23.19
CA GLY A 105 -2.85 21.22 -24.36
C GLY A 105 -3.00 19.70 -24.24
N TRP A 106 -2.98 19.12 -23.04
CA TRP A 106 -2.96 17.68 -22.82
C TRP A 106 -4.36 17.07 -22.89
N GLU A 107 -4.61 16.30 -23.95
CA GLU A 107 -5.87 15.60 -24.20
C GLU A 107 -5.75 14.13 -23.75
N LEU A 108 -6.34 13.81 -22.59
CA LEU A 108 -6.18 12.47 -21.99
C LEU A 108 -7.05 11.40 -22.64
N MET A 109 -7.94 11.76 -23.58
CA MET A 109 -8.79 10.79 -24.28
C MET A 109 -8.23 10.41 -25.66
N GLU A 110 -7.20 11.08 -26.11
CA GLU A 110 -6.52 10.78 -27.37
C GLU A 110 -5.83 9.43 -27.32
N GLY A 111 -6.05 8.58 -28.33
CA GLY A 111 -5.49 7.24 -28.44
C GLY A 111 -6.29 6.14 -27.72
N PHE A 112 -7.43 6.45 -27.12
CA PHE A 112 -8.24 5.44 -26.41
C PHE A 112 -8.70 4.30 -27.33
N GLU A 113 -9.04 4.58 -28.58
CA GLU A 113 -9.60 3.60 -29.50
C GLU A 113 -8.53 2.72 -30.16
N ASP A 114 -7.30 3.22 -30.35
CA ASP A 114 -6.26 2.60 -31.18
C ASP A 114 -4.90 2.43 -30.49
N HIS A 115 -4.67 3.09 -29.34
CA HIS A 115 -3.41 3.06 -28.60
C HIS A 115 -3.60 2.60 -27.14
N TYR A 116 -4.53 1.66 -26.91
CA TYR A 116 -4.81 1.12 -25.59
C TYR A 116 -4.75 -0.40 -25.55
N VAL A 117 -3.76 -0.95 -24.86
CA VAL A 117 -3.62 -2.37 -24.57
C VAL A 117 -4.00 -2.62 -23.13
N ARG A 118 -5.07 -3.39 -22.92
CA ARG A 118 -5.62 -3.66 -21.59
C ARG A 118 -5.05 -4.94 -21.00
N MET A 119 -4.69 -4.89 -19.73
CA MET A 119 -4.42 -6.09 -18.95
C MET A 119 -5.69 -6.96 -18.85
N ASN A 120 -5.51 -8.26 -18.88
CA ASN A 120 -6.60 -9.20 -18.61
C ASN A 120 -6.94 -9.24 -17.12
N GLU A 121 -7.96 -8.48 -16.71
CA GLU A 121 -8.40 -8.41 -15.31
C GLU A 121 -9.11 -9.69 -14.81
N ASP A 122 -9.38 -10.66 -15.68
CA ASP A 122 -9.92 -11.97 -15.28
C ASP A 122 -8.82 -12.90 -14.74
N GLU A 123 -7.58 -12.67 -15.11
CA GLU A 123 -6.44 -13.37 -14.55
C GLU A 123 -6.11 -12.81 -13.17
N LYS A 124 -6.21 -13.65 -12.14
CA LYS A 124 -5.95 -13.26 -10.75
C LYS A 124 -4.51 -13.60 -10.37
N GLU A 125 -3.64 -12.62 -10.40
CA GLU A 125 -2.20 -12.78 -10.11
C GLU A 125 -1.92 -13.01 -8.61
N GLY A 126 -2.83 -12.59 -7.73
CA GLY A 126 -2.66 -12.72 -6.28
C GLY A 126 -1.33 -12.11 -5.81
N LEU A 127 -0.49 -12.92 -5.19
CA LEU A 127 0.85 -12.52 -4.75
C LEU A 127 1.98 -12.99 -5.70
N LEU A 128 1.66 -13.51 -6.89
CA LEU A 128 2.63 -14.18 -7.78
C LEU A 128 3.97 -13.45 -7.91
N HIS A 129 3.94 -12.18 -8.26
CA HIS A 129 5.16 -11.42 -8.58
C HIS A 129 6.01 -11.11 -7.33
N ILE A 130 5.38 -10.75 -6.19
CA ILE A 130 6.11 -10.54 -4.93
C ILE A 130 6.69 -11.86 -4.40
N LEU A 131 5.99 -12.98 -4.56
CA LEU A 131 6.48 -14.30 -4.18
C LEU A 131 7.65 -14.76 -5.08
N THR A 132 7.62 -14.43 -6.37
CA THR A 132 8.73 -14.65 -7.30
C THR A 132 9.96 -13.88 -6.85
N TRP A 133 9.80 -12.59 -6.55
CA TRP A 133 10.89 -11.77 -6.03
C TRP A 133 11.46 -12.32 -4.71
N ILE A 134 10.62 -12.73 -3.77
CA ILE A 134 11.04 -13.34 -2.49
C ILE A 134 11.87 -14.60 -2.72
N LYS A 135 11.42 -15.47 -3.63
CA LYS A 135 12.13 -16.70 -3.96
C LYS A 135 13.56 -16.44 -4.48
N GLU A 136 13.72 -15.42 -5.33
CA GLU A 136 15.01 -15.04 -5.92
C GLU A 136 15.92 -14.30 -4.94
N ASN A 137 15.35 -13.63 -3.93
CA ASN A 137 16.06 -12.74 -3.01
C ASN A 137 16.08 -13.24 -1.55
N LYS A 138 16.08 -14.55 -1.32
CA LYS A 138 16.05 -15.18 0.02
C LYS A 138 17.12 -14.61 0.98
N GLY A 139 18.28 -14.22 0.47
CA GLY A 139 19.37 -13.64 1.26
C GLY A 139 19.07 -12.26 1.85
N ILE A 140 18.25 -11.46 1.17
CA ILE A 140 17.93 -10.07 1.58
C ILE A 140 16.89 -10.05 2.69
N ILE A 141 15.98 -11.02 2.69
CA ILE A 141 14.84 -11.07 3.64
C ILE A 141 15.11 -11.88 4.90
N LYS A 142 16.26 -12.56 4.98
CA LYS A 142 16.74 -13.17 6.24
C LYS A 142 17.30 -12.07 7.13
N GLY A 143 16.84 -12.00 8.38
CA GLY A 143 17.35 -11.01 9.34
C GLY A 143 18.86 -11.19 9.59
N SER A 144 19.59 -10.07 9.62
CA SER A 144 21.02 -10.01 9.96
C SER A 144 21.29 -10.07 11.49
N GLY A 145 20.32 -10.50 12.28
CA GLY A 145 20.45 -10.61 13.74
C GLY A 145 21.25 -11.87 14.17
N HIS A 146 22.02 -11.76 15.26
CA HIS A 146 22.69 -12.87 15.94
C HIS A 146 21.68 -13.82 16.61
N GLY A 147 20.90 -14.49 15.81
CA GLY A 147 19.95 -15.54 16.15
C GLY A 147 19.38 -16.04 14.85
N GLU A 148 19.62 -17.28 14.54
CA GLU A 148 19.05 -17.91 13.34
C GLU A 148 17.52 -17.83 13.43
N SER A 149 16.93 -16.82 12.76
CA SER A 149 15.50 -16.83 12.53
C SER A 149 15.18 -18.08 11.72
N LYS A 150 14.44 -19.00 12.31
CA LYS A 150 13.97 -20.22 11.62
C LYS A 150 12.95 -19.90 10.51
N ARG A 151 12.60 -18.61 10.33
CA ARG A 151 11.65 -18.15 9.31
C ARG A 151 12.36 -17.90 7.98
N PRO A 152 11.91 -18.49 6.88
CA PRO A 152 12.47 -18.20 5.54
C PRO A 152 12.30 -16.73 5.16
N VAL A 153 11.22 -16.10 5.60
CA VAL A 153 10.93 -14.67 5.48
C VAL A 153 10.85 -14.10 6.89
N ASP A 154 11.83 -13.29 7.28
CA ASP A 154 11.88 -12.70 8.63
C ASP A 154 10.98 -11.46 8.73
N ARG A 155 9.71 -11.63 8.41
CA ARG A 155 8.68 -10.60 8.50
C ARG A 155 7.36 -11.21 8.98
N ASP A 156 6.57 -10.40 9.66
CA ASP A 156 5.26 -10.84 10.13
C ASP A 156 4.27 -10.98 8.99
N PHE A 157 4.33 -10.04 8.03
CA PHE A 157 3.37 -9.96 6.94
C PHE A 157 4.06 -9.74 5.59
N VAL A 158 3.52 -10.40 4.57
CA VAL A 158 3.82 -10.20 3.15
C VAL A 158 2.54 -9.83 2.43
N THR A 159 2.54 -8.71 1.70
CA THR A 159 1.32 -8.23 1.03
C THR A 159 1.63 -7.16 -0.03
N TRP A 160 0.65 -6.83 -0.87
CA TRP A 160 0.68 -5.65 -1.70
C TRP A 160 0.30 -4.39 -0.93
N ARG A 161 0.89 -3.26 -1.30
CA ARG A 161 0.53 -1.93 -0.79
C ARG A 161 -0.97 -1.63 -0.91
N GLY A 162 -1.60 -2.09 -2.01
CA GLY A 162 -3.03 -1.91 -2.26
C GLY A 162 -3.91 -2.51 -1.17
N HIS A 163 -3.56 -3.68 -0.64
CA HIS A 163 -4.32 -4.33 0.44
C HIS A 163 -4.24 -3.52 1.75
N LEU A 164 -3.04 -3.02 2.10
CA LEU A 164 -2.89 -2.13 3.25
C LEU A 164 -3.64 -0.81 3.06
N THR A 165 -3.68 -0.27 1.83
CA THR A 165 -4.48 0.92 1.52
C THR A 165 -5.97 0.70 1.82
N LYS A 166 -6.52 -0.46 1.44
CA LYS A 166 -7.92 -0.81 1.76
C LYS A 166 -8.13 -0.90 3.26
N MET A 167 -7.20 -1.52 4.00
CA MET A 167 -7.26 -1.56 5.46
C MET A 167 -7.27 -0.15 6.06
N LEU A 168 -6.34 0.72 5.67
CA LEU A 168 -6.26 2.09 6.19
C LEU A 168 -7.53 2.91 5.91
N CYS A 169 -8.14 2.72 4.74
CA CYS A 169 -9.34 3.44 4.35
C CYS A 169 -10.62 2.93 5.02
N THR A 170 -10.64 1.68 5.51
CA THR A 170 -11.83 1.00 6.04
C THR A 170 -12.66 1.84 7.02
N PRO A 171 -12.09 2.56 8.03
CA PRO A 171 -12.90 3.35 8.95
C PRO A 171 -13.73 4.47 8.30
N TYR A 172 -13.36 4.88 7.10
CA TYR A 172 -13.97 6.02 6.37
C TYR A 172 -14.58 5.62 5.03
N GLU A 173 -14.38 4.37 4.58
CA GLU A 173 -14.95 3.86 3.33
C GLU A 173 -16.45 3.57 3.53
N THR A 174 -17.26 4.04 2.58
CA THR A 174 -18.73 3.95 2.65
C THR A 174 -19.36 3.30 1.43
N GLN A 175 -18.56 2.89 0.45
CA GLN A 175 -19.08 2.42 -0.85
C GLN A 175 -18.67 1.00 -1.19
N GLU A 176 -17.43 0.61 -0.91
CA GLU A 176 -16.87 -0.65 -1.40
C GLU A 176 -16.36 -1.52 -0.25
N GLY A 177 -16.90 -2.72 -0.13
CA GLY A 177 -16.39 -3.77 0.74
C GLY A 177 -15.17 -4.47 0.14
N TRP A 178 -14.59 -5.39 0.91
CA TRP A 178 -13.43 -6.17 0.46
C TRP A 178 -13.40 -7.58 1.08
N LEU A 179 -12.69 -8.47 0.40
CA LEU A 179 -12.32 -9.80 0.88
C LEU A 179 -10.79 -9.91 0.91
N LEU A 180 -10.22 -10.25 2.07
CA LEU A 180 -8.79 -10.48 2.24
C LEU A 180 -8.55 -11.93 2.69
N ALA A 181 -7.89 -12.70 1.83
CA ALA A 181 -7.46 -14.06 2.10
C ALA A 181 -6.10 -14.05 2.78
N VAL A 182 -5.98 -14.75 3.90
CA VAL A 182 -4.75 -14.78 4.71
C VAL A 182 -4.34 -16.23 4.96
N THR A 183 -3.07 -16.53 4.76
CA THR A 183 -2.47 -17.81 5.10
C THR A 183 -1.23 -17.60 5.96
N LEU A 184 -1.10 -18.37 7.03
CA LEU A 184 0.11 -18.45 7.84
C LEU A 184 0.97 -19.59 7.32
N PHE A 185 2.20 -19.25 6.91
CA PHE A 185 3.17 -20.25 6.45
C PHE A 185 4.57 -19.95 6.98
N ARG A 186 5.14 -20.91 7.70
CA ARG A 186 6.45 -20.82 8.34
C ARG A 186 6.65 -19.55 9.17
N GLY A 187 5.61 -19.19 9.92
CA GLY A 187 5.59 -18.05 10.83
C GLY A 187 5.38 -16.70 10.17
N THR A 188 5.12 -16.64 8.87
CA THR A 188 4.81 -15.42 8.13
C THR A 188 3.37 -15.46 7.61
N LEU A 189 2.65 -14.35 7.73
CA LEU A 189 1.29 -14.17 7.25
C LEU A 189 1.30 -13.53 5.86
N TYR A 190 0.68 -14.20 4.90
CA TYR A 190 0.56 -13.74 3.52
C TYR A 190 -0.87 -13.28 3.29
N ILE A 191 -1.04 -12.03 2.85
CA ILE A 191 -2.34 -11.41 2.64
C ILE A 191 -2.53 -11.11 1.16
N SER A 192 -3.58 -11.68 0.57
CA SER A 192 -4.01 -11.46 -0.81
C SER A 192 -5.46 -11.00 -0.84
N GLU A 193 -5.82 -10.18 -1.81
CA GLU A 193 -7.20 -9.78 -2.03
C GLU A 193 -7.92 -10.82 -2.88
N ARG A 194 -9.19 -11.09 -2.55
CA ARG A 194 -10.16 -11.76 -3.41
C ARG A 194 -11.20 -10.76 -3.88
N GLU A 195 -11.62 -10.88 -5.13
CA GLU A 195 -12.64 -10.01 -5.69
C GLU A 195 -14.01 -10.31 -5.05
N THR A 196 -14.69 -9.27 -4.55
CA THR A 196 -16.06 -9.41 -4.08
C THR A 196 -17.03 -9.58 -5.28
N GLU A 197 -18.19 -10.18 -5.06
CA GLU A 197 -19.21 -10.29 -6.11
C GLU A 197 -19.65 -8.91 -6.64
N ALA A 198 -19.76 -7.93 -5.74
CA ALA A 198 -20.09 -6.55 -6.09
C ALA A 198 -19.01 -5.91 -6.98
N ALA A 199 -17.71 -6.10 -6.63
CA ALA A 199 -16.60 -5.62 -7.43
C ALA A 199 -16.55 -6.29 -8.82
N HIS A 200 -16.79 -7.60 -8.87
CA HIS A 200 -16.87 -8.35 -10.12
C HIS A 200 -17.99 -7.82 -11.03
N LYS A 201 -19.22 -7.65 -10.50
CA LYS A 201 -20.34 -7.08 -11.24
C LYS A 201 -20.05 -5.68 -11.74
N LYS A 202 -19.44 -4.82 -10.89
CA LYS A 202 -19.06 -3.46 -11.25
C LYS A 202 -18.01 -3.45 -12.37
N ARG A 203 -16.99 -4.32 -12.30
CA ARG A 203 -15.96 -4.46 -13.33
C ARG A 203 -16.54 -4.92 -14.67
N LYS A 204 -17.37 -5.97 -14.66
CA LYS A 204 -18.03 -6.48 -15.89
C LYS A 204 -19.06 -5.52 -16.48
N GLY A 205 -19.65 -4.64 -15.66
CA GLY A 205 -20.63 -3.64 -16.08
C GLY A 205 -20.06 -2.26 -16.38
N ARG A 206 -18.73 -2.12 -16.54
CA ARG A 206 -18.13 -0.82 -16.87
C ARG A 206 -18.65 -0.27 -18.18
N THR A 207 -18.98 1.01 -18.16
CA THR A 207 -19.33 1.76 -19.38
C THR A 207 -18.09 2.21 -20.12
N VAL A 208 -18.23 2.55 -21.40
CA VAL A 208 -17.13 3.12 -22.20
C VAL A 208 -16.56 4.39 -21.55
N ASP A 209 -17.40 5.23 -20.96
CA ASP A 209 -16.94 6.43 -20.26
C ASP A 209 -16.09 6.11 -19.02
N GLN A 210 -16.45 5.06 -18.28
CA GLN A 210 -15.62 4.59 -17.15
C GLN A 210 -14.29 4.02 -17.62
N GLU A 211 -14.26 3.30 -18.74
CA GLU A 211 -13.04 2.83 -19.37
C GLU A 211 -12.15 3.99 -19.85
N LYS A 212 -12.74 5.00 -20.48
CA LYS A 212 -12.04 6.24 -20.87
C LYS A 212 -11.43 6.95 -19.67
N LEU A 213 -12.13 6.97 -18.53
CA LEU A 213 -11.60 7.55 -17.30
C LEU A 213 -10.41 6.74 -16.73
N MET A 214 -10.42 5.43 -16.85
CA MET A 214 -9.29 4.58 -16.47
C MET A 214 -8.09 4.84 -17.39
N TYR A 215 -8.33 4.77 -18.70
CA TYR A 215 -7.31 5.11 -19.71
C TYR A 215 -6.68 6.48 -19.44
N SER A 216 -7.49 7.50 -19.13
CA SER A 216 -6.99 8.86 -18.87
C SER A 216 -6.00 8.95 -17.72
N GLY A 217 -6.05 8.03 -16.75
CA GLY A 217 -5.05 7.94 -15.67
C GLY A 217 -3.68 7.54 -16.22
N TYR A 218 -3.62 6.46 -16.96
CA TYR A 218 -2.36 5.99 -17.58
C TYR A 218 -1.87 6.94 -18.68
N LYS A 219 -2.78 7.51 -19.46
CA LYS A 219 -2.42 8.52 -20.46
C LYS A 219 -1.78 9.76 -19.85
N PHE A 220 -2.18 10.14 -18.66
CA PHE A 220 -1.56 11.25 -17.92
C PHE A 220 -0.08 10.99 -17.62
N GLU A 221 0.27 9.75 -17.35
CA GLU A 221 1.66 9.35 -17.11
C GLU A 221 2.53 9.55 -18.37
N SER A 222 2.00 9.28 -19.57
CA SER A 222 2.74 9.48 -20.82
C SER A 222 3.11 10.93 -21.12
N PHE A 223 2.42 11.91 -20.49
CA PHE A 223 2.77 13.33 -20.59
C PHE A 223 3.85 13.78 -19.59
N LEU A 224 4.07 12.99 -18.55
CA LEU A 224 4.97 13.36 -17.44
C LEU A 224 6.15 12.41 -17.25
N CYS A 225 6.14 11.28 -17.94
CA CYS A 225 7.17 10.25 -17.78
C CYS A 225 7.95 10.02 -19.06
N ALA A 226 9.26 9.91 -18.90
CA ALA A 226 10.19 9.55 -19.97
C ALA A 226 10.85 8.19 -19.69
N TYR A 227 11.36 7.51 -20.72
CA TYR A 227 12.05 6.23 -20.58
C TYR A 227 13.47 6.36 -20.01
N THR A 228 14.10 7.51 -20.22
CA THR A 228 15.45 7.78 -19.69
C THR A 228 15.52 9.16 -19.01
N PRO A 229 16.52 9.40 -18.16
CA PRO A 229 16.65 10.70 -17.49
C PRO A 229 16.81 11.89 -18.44
N ASN A 230 17.16 11.68 -19.69
CA ASN A 230 17.47 12.74 -20.66
C ASN A 230 16.53 12.75 -21.87
N SER A 231 15.55 11.86 -21.94
CA SER A 231 14.55 11.87 -23.01
C SER A 231 13.31 12.69 -22.61
N ASP A 232 12.54 13.07 -23.62
CA ASP A 232 11.24 13.71 -23.42
C ASP A 232 10.13 12.66 -23.26
N PRO A 233 9.02 13.00 -22.60
CA PRO A 233 7.81 12.20 -22.61
C PRO A 233 7.28 11.97 -24.03
N CYS A 234 6.65 10.81 -24.25
CA CYS A 234 6.06 10.45 -25.54
C CYS A 234 4.54 10.24 -25.39
N PRO A 235 3.73 11.30 -25.45
CA PRO A 235 2.28 11.19 -25.27
C PRO A 235 1.57 10.37 -26.36
N SER A 236 2.20 10.18 -27.53
CA SER A 236 1.66 9.36 -28.63
C SER A 236 1.93 7.86 -28.48
N GLU A 237 2.66 7.43 -27.43
CA GLU A 237 2.91 6.01 -27.22
C GLU A 237 1.64 5.23 -26.84
N VAL A 238 1.72 3.91 -27.08
CA VAL A 238 0.64 3.00 -26.65
C VAL A 238 0.59 2.92 -25.14
N VAL A 239 -0.58 3.16 -24.58
CA VAL A 239 -0.85 2.91 -23.16
C VAL A 239 -1.08 1.42 -22.96
N ASN A 240 -0.14 0.75 -22.31
CA ASN A 240 -0.23 -0.69 -22.03
C ASN A 240 -0.29 -0.92 -20.51
N THR A 241 -1.46 -1.30 -20.02
CA THR A 241 -1.67 -1.51 -18.56
C THR A 241 -1.12 -2.84 -18.05
N ASN A 242 -0.46 -3.64 -18.88
CA ASN A 242 0.33 -4.78 -18.42
C ASN A 242 1.67 -4.35 -17.81
N GLU A 243 2.20 -3.22 -18.24
CA GLU A 243 3.49 -2.73 -17.83
C GLU A 243 3.44 -2.15 -16.40
N ALA A 244 4.43 -2.47 -15.59
CA ALA A 244 4.58 -1.89 -14.26
C ALA A 244 6.04 -1.92 -13.79
N PHE A 245 6.44 -0.93 -13.02
CA PHE A 245 7.61 -1.00 -12.15
C PHE A 245 7.14 -1.11 -10.71
N CYS A 246 7.63 -2.12 -9.98
CA CYS A 246 7.22 -2.39 -8.61
C CYS A 246 8.43 -2.30 -7.66
N SER A 247 8.31 -1.47 -6.64
CA SER A 247 9.26 -1.41 -5.52
C SER A 247 8.89 -2.44 -4.46
N VAL A 248 9.90 -3.09 -3.87
CA VAL A 248 9.77 -4.01 -2.73
C VAL A 248 10.39 -3.38 -1.50
N LEU A 249 9.60 -3.25 -0.45
CA LEU A 249 9.92 -2.43 0.70
C LEU A 249 9.77 -3.19 2.01
N LEU A 250 10.63 -2.83 2.97
CA LEU A 250 10.50 -3.23 4.37
C LEU A 250 9.99 -2.08 5.20
N GLY A 251 8.86 -2.28 5.86
CA GLY A 251 8.24 -1.32 6.76
C GLY A 251 7.99 -1.89 8.15
N ARG A 252 7.53 -1.03 9.06
CA ARG A 252 7.07 -1.44 10.39
C ARG A 252 5.95 -0.54 10.88
N LEU A 253 4.84 -1.17 11.25
CA LEU A 253 3.73 -0.51 11.93
C LEU A 253 3.60 -1.10 13.35
N ALA A 254 3.88 -0.29 14.36
CA ALA A 254 3.92 -0.70 15.76
C ALA A 254 4.83 -1.94 15.95
N SER A 255 4.26 -3.06 16.39
CA SER A 255 4.99 -4.34 16.56
C SER A 255 5.06 -5.18 15.29
N HIS A 256 4.39 -4.77 14.19
CA HIS A 256 4.27 -5.56 12.96
C HIS A 256 5.37 -5.21 11.97
N SER A 257 6.19 -6.20 11.59
CA SER A 257 7.16 -6.10 10.50
C SER A 257 6.50 -6.47 9.18
N LEU A 258 6.71 -5.62 8.15
CA LEU A 258 6.03 -5.72 6.87
C LEU A 258 7.04 -5.87 5.74
N LEU A 259 6.78 -6.78 4.82
CA LEU A 259 7.32 -6.81 3.48
C LEU A 259 6.18 -6.51 2.53
N LEU A 260 6.27 -5.40 1.82
CA LEU A 260 5.23 -4.97 0.90
C LEU A 260 5.82 -4.59 -0.45
N SER A 261 5.03 -4.78 -1.49
CA SER A 261 5.35 -4.29 -2.81
C SER A 261 4.25 -3.37 -3.31
N GLY A 262 4.61 -2.42 -4.11
CA GLY A 262 3.67 -1.53 -4.76
C GLY A 262 4.25 -0.96 -6.04
N GLU A 263 3.37 -0.71 -6.98
CA GLU A 263 3.68 -0.02 -8.22
C GLU A 263 4.11 1.42 -7.94
N VAL A 264 5.09 1.89 -8.70
CA VAL A 264 5.64 3.24 -8.67
C VAL A 264 5.57 3.81 -10.08
N ASP A 265 4.95 4.97 -10.22
CA ASP A 265 4.70 5.57 -11.53
C ASP A 265 6.00 6.09 -12.17
N CYS A 266 6.84 6.80 -11.38
CA CYS A 266 8.12 7.30 -11.88
C CYS A 266 9.08 7.74 -10.76
N THR A 267 10.32 8.04 -11.16
CA THR A 267 11.37 8.60 -10.29
C THR A 267 11.78 10.00 -10.75
N ASP A 268 12.01 10.90 -9.81
CA ASP A 268 12.58 12.22 -10.09
C ASP A 268 14.12 12.16 -9.97
N ALA A 269 14.79 12.20 -11.12
CA ALA A 269 16.25 12.20 -11.18
C ALA A 269 16.88 13.47 -10.60
N SER A 270 16.10 14.55 -10.44
CA SER A 270 16.54 15.84 -9.87
C SER A 270 16.23 15.96 -8.37
N ALA A 271 15.64 14.94 -7.76
CA ALA A 271 15.28 14.94 -6.34
C ALA A 271 16.51 15.23 -5.45
N ALA A 272 16.34 16.07 -4.44
CA ALA A 272 17.40 16.40 -3.48
C ALA A 272 17.94 15.15 -2.74
N ASN A 273 17.11 14.14 -2.55
CA ASN A 273 17.52 12.82 -2.09
C ASN A 273 17.18 11.80 -3.19
N PRO A 274 18.18 11.36 -3.97
CA PRO A 274 17.95 10.42 -5.07
C PRO A 274 17.74 8.96 -4.63
N SER A 275 17.77 8.70 -3.32
CA SER A 275 17.61 7.32 -2.80
C SER A 275 16.14 6.92 -2.73
N PRO A 276 15.74 5.77 -3.33
CA PRO A 276 14.39 5.23 -3.17
C PRO A 276 14.03 4.94 -1.70
N PRO A 277 12.78 5.16 -1.32
CA PRO A 277 11.66 5.67 -2.11
C PRO A 277 11.54 7.21 -2.18
N SER A 278 12.50 7.95 -1.59
CA SER A 278 12.43 9.43 -1.46
C SER A 278 12.47 10.19 -2.79
N CYS A 279 12.93 9.55 -3.86
CA CYS A 279 12.96 10.11 -5.22
C CYS A 279 11.72 9.71 -6.06
N TYR A 280 10.82 8.89 -5.55
CA TYR A 280 9.65 8.46 -6.31
C TYR A 280 8.56 9.53 -6.32
N VAL A 281 7.79 9.52 -7.41
CA VAL A 281 6.66 10.43 -7.63
C VAL A 281 5.45 9.60 -8.02
N GLU A 282 4.31 9.89 -7.40
CA GLU A 282 3.00 9.32 -7.70
C GLU A 282 2.23 10.29 -8.60
N LEU A 283 1.60 9.78 -9.67
CA LEU A 283 0.85 10.58 -10.63
C LEU A 283 -0.65 10.28 -10.49
N LYS A 284 -1.46 11.31 -10.41
CA LYS A 284 -2.90 11.16 -10.21
C LYS A 284 -3.72 12.09 -11.08
N THR A 285 -4.91 11.66 -11.48
CA THR A 285 -5.88 12.52 -12.14
C THR A 285 -7.16 12.69 -11.34
N SER A 286 -7.77 13.85 -11.46
CA SER A 286 -9.08 14.16 -10.89
C SER A 286 -9.88 15.04 -11.82
N ALA A 287 -11.20 15.01 -11.68
CA ALA A 287 -12.03 16.04 -12.27
C ALA A 287 -11.71 17.41 -11.64
N GLN A 288 -11.78 18.47 -12.43
CA GLN A 288 -11.65 19.85 -11.96
C GLN A 288 -12.62 20.14 -10.81
N ILE A 289 -12.11 20.74 -9.75
CA ILE A 289 -12.91 21.14 -8.59
C ILE A 289 -13.42 22.55 -8.83
N ARG A 290 -14.75 22.71 -8.84
CA ARG A 290 -15.41 23.98 -9.21
C ARG A 290 -16.18 24.63 -8.05
N ASN A 291 -16.39 23.90 -6.97
CA ASN A 291 -17.16 24.39 -5.83
C ASN A 291 -16.74 23.74 -4.50
N PRO A 292 -17.12 24.33 -3.35
CA PRO A 292 -16.74 23.81 -2.04
C PRO A 292 -17.25 22.39 -1.73
N HIS A 293 -18.37 21.95 -2.31
CA HIS A 293 -18.89 20.60 -2.11
C HIS A 293 -17.97 19.57 -2.79
N GLN A 294 -17.54 19.83 -4.02
CA GLN A 294 -16.58 18.98 -4.73
C GLN A 294 -15.23 18.95 -4.01
N GLN A 295 -14.79 20.10 -3.44
CA GLN A 295 -13.57 20.15 -2.63
C GLN A 295 -13.67 19.24 -1.39
N ARG A 296 -14.78 19.30 -0.65
CA ARG A 296 -14.98 18.39 0.51
C ARG A 296 -15.00 16.92 0.09
N SER A 297 -15.70 16.59 -1.00
CA SER A 297 -15.72 15.22 -1.54
C SER A 297 -14.33 14.75 -1.96
N PHE A 298 -13.56 15.58 -2.63
CA PHE A 298 -12.18 15.31 -3.01
C PHE A 298 -11.30 15.07 -1.78
N ASN A 299 -11.37 15.94 -0.79
CA ASN A 299 -10.61 15.84 0.45
C ASN A 299 -10.94 14.54 1.21
N ARG A 300 -12.23 14.22 1.30
CA ARG A 300 -12.71 13.07 2.07
C ARG A 300 -12.34 11.72 1.43
N TYR A 301 -12.48 11.58 0.11
CA TYR A 301 -12.36 10.28 -0.55
C TYR A 301 -11.07 10.13 -1.34
N LYS A 302 -10.71 11.12 -2.17
CA LYS A 302 -9.53 11.01 -3.02
C LYS A 302 -8.24 11.26 -2.25
N LEU A 303 -8.15 12.34 -1.49
CA LEU A 303 -6.94 12.63 -0.72
C LEU A 303 -6.63 11.56 0.31
N LEU A 304 -7.65 10.93 0.93
CA LEU A 304 -7.45 9.78 1.80
C LEU A 304 -6.74 8.65 1.07
N LYS A 305 -7.29 8.21 -0.08
CA LYS A 305 -6.71 7.10 -0.87
C LYS A 305 -5.30 7.45 -1.37
N TRP A 306 -5.09 8.66 -1.88
CA TRP A 306 -3.80 9.13 -2.36
C TRP A 306 -2.75 9.16 -1.24
N TRP A 307 -3.14 9.71 -0.08
CA TRP A 307 -2.27 9.72 1.09
C TRP A 307 -1.89 8.29 1.52
N CYS A 308 -2.86 7.40 1.70
CA CYS A 308 -2.60 6.01 2.09
C CYS A 308 -1.64 5.32 1.11
N GLN A 309 -1.86 5.48 -0.18
CA GLN A 309 -1.03 4.87 -1.22
C GLN A 309 0.42 5.35 -1.16
N SER A 310 0.62 6.65 -1.16
CA SER A 310 1.96 7.25 -1.20
C SER A 310 2.68 7.13 0.14
N PHE A 311 1.97 7.31 1.26
CA PHE A 311 2.54 7.21 2.61
C PHE A 311 3.08 5.80 2.90
N LEU A 312 2.34 4.75 2.51
CA LEU A 312 2.75 3.36 2.71
C LEU A 312 4.01 2.97 1.94
N LEU A 313 4.26 3.59 0.79
CA LEU A 313 5.48 3.37 0.01
C LEU A 313 6.60 4.37 0.36
N GLY A 314 6.31 5.41 1.15
CA GLY A 314 7.27 6.48 1.44
C GLY A 314 7.50 7.44 0.29
N ILE A 315 6.57 7.52 -0.67
CA ILE A 315 6.61 8.45 -1.82
C ILE A 315 6.31 9.86 -1.32
N PRO A 316 7.22 10.83 -1.49
CA PRO A 316 7.06 12.16 -0.91
C PRO A 316 6.16 13.11 -1.70
N LEU A 317 6.02 12.88 -3.00
CA LEU A 317 5.37 13.80 -3.94
C LEU A 317 4.28 13.11 -4.75
N ILE A 318 3.11 13.74 -4.79
CA ILE A 318 2.01 13.40 -5.69
C ILE A 318 1.82 14.56 -6.64
N VAL A 319 1.86 14.29 -7.96
CA VAL A 319 1.54 15.27 -9.00
C VAL A 319 0.14 14.96 -9.54
N ALA A 320 -0.78 15.87 -9.33
CA ALA A 320 -2.18 15.70 -9.70
C ALA A 320 -2.57 16.58 -10.88
N GLY A 321 -3.08 15.94 -11.95
CA GLY A 321 -3.70 16.60 -13.08
C GLY A 321 -5.22 16.73 -12.89
N PHE A 322 -5.72 17.98 -12.96
CA PHE A 322 -7.15 18.23 -12.91
C PHE A 322 -7.69 18.41 -14.34
N ARG A 323 -8.66 17.59 -14.70
CA ARG A 323 -9.23 17.57 -16.06
C ARG A 323 -10.65 18.12 -16.11
N ASN A 324 -10.99 18.74 -17.23
CA ASN A 324 -12.36 19.12 -17.56
C ASN A 324 -13.22 17.89 -17.96
N PRO A 325 -14.53 18.05 -18.20
CA PRO A 325 -15.39 16.95 -18.65
C PRO A 325 -14.99 16.31 -19.98
N GLN A 326 -14.27 17.03 -20.84
CA GLN A 326 -13.79 16.54 -22.12
C GLN A 326 -12.49 15.72 -22.00
N GLY A 327 -11.91 15.64 -20.81
CA GLY A 327 -10.67 14.90 -20.55
C GLY A 327 -9.38 15.72 -20.71
N ARG A 328 -9.48 17.02 -20.98
CA ARG A 328 -8.33 17.91 -21.09
C ARG A 328 -7.83 18.35 -19.74
N ILE A 329 -6.52 18.32 -19.52
CA ILE A 329 -5.91 18.88 -18.29
C ILE A 329 -6.05 20.39 -18.28
N VAL A 330 -6.58 20.90 -17.17
CA VAL A 330 -6.80 22.36 -16.95
C VAL A 330 -5.87 22.93 -15.87
N SER A 331 -5.30 22.11 -15.03
CA SER A 331 -4.29 22.53 -14.05
C SER A 331 -3.51 21.34 -13.49
N LEU A 332 -2.31 21.63 -13.01
CA LEU A 332 -1.48 20.68 -12.24
C LEU A 332 -1.32 21.20 -10.81
N GLN A 333 -1.35 20.29 -9.85
CA GLN A 333 -1.10 20.58 -8.46
C GLN A 333 -0.20 19.53 -7.83
N ASN A 334 0.81 19.98 -7.10
CA ASN A 334 1.71 19.15 -6.34
C ASN A 334 1.23 19.04 -4.89
N TYR A 335 1.19 17.80 -4.37
CA TYR A 335 0.90 17.51 -2.99
C TYR A 335 2.11 16.80 -2.36
N ARG A 336 2.65 17.39 -1.30
CA ARG A 336 3.58 16.65 -0.45
C ARG A 336 2.79 15.68 0.39
N THR A 337 3.11 14.40 0.34
CA THR A 337 2.39 13.34 1.06
C THR A 337 2.27 13.64 2.55
N ALA A 338 3.32 14.18 3.17
CA ALA A 338 3.32 14.56 4.59
C ALA A 338 2.35 15.69 4.93
N ASP A 339 2.03 16.57 3.97
CA ASP A 339 1.20 17.76 4.20
C ASP A 339 -0.30 17.48 3.99
N ILE A 340 -0.66 16.40 3.30
CA ILE A 340 -2.06 16.08 2.98
C ILE A 340 -2.95 16.02 4.22
N PRO A 341 -2.55 15.40 5.36
CA PRO A 341 -3.36 15.43 6.58
C PRO A 341 -3.67 16.82 7.11
N HIS A 342 -2.79 17.81 6.86
CA HIS A 342 -3.03 19.20 7.26
C HIS A 342 -4.10 19.87 6.41
N LEU A 343 -4.25 19.49 5.13
CA LEU A 343 -5.26 20.05 4.22
C LEU A 343 -6.70 19.68 4.62
N VAL A 344 -6.86 18.58 5.38
CA VAL A 344 -8.16 18.07 5.80
C VAL A 344 -8.48 18.34 7.28
N ARG A 345 -7.51 18.91 8.01
CA ARG A 345 -7.65 19.22 9.43
C ARG A 345 -8.74 20.28 9.65
N GLY A 346 -9.60 20.06 10.64
CA GLY A 346 -10.68 20.99 10.99
C GLY A 346 -12.00 20.77 10.27
N ASP A 347 -12.06 19.85 9.32
CA ASP A 347 -13.30 19.33 8.76
C ASP A 347 -13.75 18.09 9.54
N ASN A 348 -14.77 18.25 10.37
CA ASN A 348 -15.30 17.16 11.21
C ASN A 348 -15.87 15.98 10.42
N GLN A 349 -16.08 16.14 9.12
CA GLN A 349 -16.52 15.07 8.22
C GLN A 349 -15.34 14.41 7.47
N SER A 350 -14.13 14.88 7.66
CA SER A 350 -12.94 14.33 7.04
C SER A 350 -12.34 13.18 7.86
N TRP A 351 -11.23 12.70 7.43
CA TRP A 351 -10.51 11.57 8.00
C TRP A 351 -9.33 12.03 8.88
N ASP A 352 -8.93 11.15 9.80
CA ASP A 352 -7.77 11.32 10.68
C ASP A 352 -6.73 10.23 10.36
N PRO A 353 -5.49 10.58 10.00
CA PRO A 353 -4.43 9.62 9.72
C PRO A 353 -4.12 8.71 10.92
N ALA A 354 -4.26 9.21 12.16
CA ALA A 354 -4.05 8.39 13.34
C ALA A 354 -5.11 7.29 13.46
N VAL A 355 -6.36 7.59 13.15
CA VAL A 355 -7.46 6.59 13.10
C VAL A 355 -7.16 5.51 12.05
N CYS A 356 -6.75 5.90 10.84
CA CYS A 356 -6.40 4.95 9.78
C CYS A 356 -5.29 3.99 10.22
N MET A 357 -4.21 4.54 10.80
CA MET A 357 -3.04 3.76 11.19
C MET A 357 -3.31 2.90 12.43
N ASN A 358 -4.06 3.41 13.42
CA ASN A 358 -4.45 2.65 14.60
C ASN A 358 -5.39 1.50 14.24
N PHE A 359 -6.34 1.74 13.33
CA PHE A 359 -7.21 0.69 12.82
C PHE A 359 -6.40 -0.40 12.09
N CYS A 360 -5.49 -0.03 11.19
CA CYS A 360 -4.64 -0.98 10.50
C CYS A 360 -3.80 -1.81 11.48
N ASN A 361 -3.20 -1.18 12.50
CA ASN A 361 -2.47 -1.87 13.56
C ASN A 361 -3.36 -2.86 14.32
N ALA A 362 -4.59 -2.46 14.67
CA ALA A 362 -5.57 -3.33 15.34
C ALA A 362 -5.98 -4.51 14.45
N PHE A 363 -6.18 -4.28 13.15
CA PHE A 363 -6.56 -5.33 12.22
C PHE A 363 -5.41 -6.33 11.98
N LEU A 364 -4.17 -5.87 11.79
CA LEU A 364 -3.01 -6.77 11.72
C LEU A 364 -2.84 -7.59 13.01
N SER A 365 -3.10 -6.99 14.17
CA SER A 365 -3.11 -7.70 15.46
C SER A 365 -4.24 -8.73 15.53
N HIS A 366 -5.41 -8.40 14.98
CA HIS A 366 -6.55 -9.30 14.90
C HIS A 366 -6.26 -10.50 13.99
N ILE A 367 -5.66 -10.26 12.81
CA ILE A 367 -5.21 -11.32 11.90
C ILE A 367 -4.28 -12.29 12.62
N LYS A 368 -3.27 -11.82 13.38
CA LYS A 368 -2.37 -12.68 14.16
C LYS A 368 -3.09 -13.52 15.22
N LYS A 369 -4.18 -13.01 15.80
CA LYS A 369 -4.98 -13.76 16.77
C LYS A 369 -5.86 -14.82 16.14
N VAL A 370 -6.33 -14.59 14.93
CA VAL A 370 -7.24 -15.48 14.18
C VAL A 370 -6.48 -16.54 13.40
N ALA A 371 -5.50 -16.13 12.60
CA ALA A 371 -4.76 -16.99 11.68
C ALA A 371 -3.58 -17.64 12.41
N THR A 372 -3.86 -18.70 13.18
CA THR A 372 -2.89 -19.37 14.05
C THR A 372 -2.38 -20.73 13.54
N ARG A 373 -3.03 -21.32 12.53
CA ARG A 373 -2.61 -22.60 11.95
C ARG A 373 -1.55 -22.34 10.88
N ASP A 374 -0.31 -22.77 11.16
CA ASP A 374 0.83 -22.66 10.22
C ASP A 374 0.75 -23.80 9.20
N ASP A 375 -0.15 -23.67 8.25
CA ASP A 375 -0.40 -24.62 7.16
C ASP A 375 -0.82 -23.83 5.89
N PRO A 376 -0.07 -23.91 4.77
CA PRO A 376 -0.36 -23.19 3.55
C PRO A 376 -1.69 -23.58 2.88
N ARG A 377 -2.29 -24.72 3.29
CA ARG A 377 -3.58 -25.19 2.81
C ARG A 377 -4.76 -24.63 3.59
N VAL A 378 -4.51 -23.82 4.62
CA VAL A 378 -5.54 -23.16 5.43
C VAL A 378 -5.58 -21.69 5.07
N VAL A 379 -6.75 -21.22 4.63
CA VAL A 379 -7.00 -19.82 4.28
C VAL A 379 -8.06 -19.24 5.20
N TYR A 380 -7.73 -18.13 5.82
CA TYR A 380 -8.64 -17.30 6.60
C TYR A 380 -9.14 -16.17 5.71
N VAL A 381 -10.41 -16.18 5.37
CA VAL A 381 -11.01 -15.14 4.51
C VAL A 381 -11.69 -14.12 5.39
N PHE A 382 -11.07 -12.97 5.55
CA PHE A 382 -11.66 -11.81 6.22
C PHE A 382 -12.55 -11.06 5.26
N SER A 383 -13.75 -10.72 5.71
CA SER A 383 -14.74 -9.99 4.92
C SER A 383 -15.21 -8.75 5.65
N TRP A 384 -15.42 -7.69 4.88
CA TRP A 384 -15.95 -6.44 5.37
C TRP A 384 -16.83 -5.77 4.31
N GLU A 385 -17.96 -5.24 4.77
CA GLU A 385 -18.86 -4.38 3.99
C GLU A 385 -19.05 -3.05 4.72
N PRO A 386 -19.24 -1.94 4.03
CA PRO A 386 -19.47 -0.64 4.64
C PRO A 386 -20.54 -0.67 5.73
N GLY A 387 -20.19 -0.13 6.90
CA GLY A 387 -21.09 -0.09 8.06
C GLY A 387 -21.15 -1.37 8.90
N SER A 388 -20.41 -2.41 8.52
CA SER A 388 -20.33 -3.67 9.27
C SER A 388 -19.04 -3.82 10.08
N ASP A 389 -18.99 -4.83 10.95
CA ASP A 389 -17.76 -5.29 11.59
C ASP A 389 -17.02 -6.27 10.65
N ILE A 390 -15.70 -6.40 10.79
CA ILE A 390 -14.93 -7.41 10.06
C ILE A 390 -15.21 -8.78 10.65
N THR A 391 -15.64 -9.71 9.80
CA THR A 391 -15.83 -11.12 10.10
C THR A 391 -14.81 -11.97 9.35
N PHE A 392 -14.75 -13.27 9.64
CA PHE A 392 -13.89 -14.19 8.89
C PHE A 392 -14.50 -15.59 8.79
N THR A 393 -14.08 -16.30 7.76
CA THR A 393 -14.33 -17.74 7.58
C THR A 393 -12.98 -18.47 7.41
N ILE A 394 -12.99 -19.78 7.61
CA ILE A 394 -11.79 -20.63 7.47
C ILE A 394 -12.07 -21.67 6.38
N GLU A 395 -11.20 -21.70 5.39
CA GLU A 395 -11.23 -22.68 4.30
C GLU A 395 -10.05 -23.64 4.44
N SER A 396 -10.28 -24.92 4.27
CA SER A 396 -9.23 -25.94 4.22
C SER A 396 -9.14 -26.52 2.82
N ASN A 397 -7.96 -26.52 2.24
CA ASN A 397 -7.69 -26.94 0.85
C ASN A 397 -8.59 -26.19 -0.17
N PRO A 398 -8.63 -24.84 -0.17
CA PRO A 398 -9.44 -24.10 -1.13
C PRO A 398 -8.94 -24.31 -2.56
N SER A 399 -9.83 -24.15 -3.53
CA SER A 399 -9.48 -24.17 -4.96
C SER A 399 -8.61 -22.98 -5.38
N ASP A 400 -8.65 -21.90 -4.60
CA ASP A 400 -7.88 -20.66 -4.81
C ASP A 400 -7.01 -20.39 -3.56
N PRO A 401 -5.82 -21.04 -3.44
CA PRO A 401 -4.91 -20.86 -2.32
C PRO A 401 -4.16 -19.52 -2.44
N VAL A 402 -3.80 -18.92 -1.28
CA VAL A 402 -2.98 -17.69 -1.24
C VAL A 402 -1.57 -17.93 -1.73
N LEU A 403 -1.03 -19.13 -1.44
CA LEU A 403 0.34 -19.53 -1.79
C LEU A 403 0.33 -20.66 -2.83
N PRO A 404 0.94 -20.45 -4.01
CA PRO A 404 1.07 -21.53 -5.00
C PRO A 404 2.08 -22.59 -4.55
N ASP A 405 1.89 -23.84 -5.00
CA ASP A 405 2.70 -24.99 -4.62
C ASP A 405 4.20 -24.80 -4.85
N TRP A 406 4.57 -24.15 -5.98
CA TRP A 406 5.99 -23.90 -6.29
C TRP A 406 6.67 -23.04 -5.22
N TYR A 407 5.93 -22.07 -4.62
CA TYR A 407 6.48 -21.21 -3.57
C TYR A 407 6.59 -21.96 -2.24
N VAL A 408 5.57 -22.73 -1.89
CA VAL A 408 5.57 -23.59 -0.69
C VAL A 408 6.75 -24.57 -0.75
N GLN A 409 6.95 -25.23 -1.88
CA GLN A 409 8.09 -26.15 -2.10
C GLN A 409 9.44 -25.41 -2.00
N ALA A 410 9.57 -24.23 -2.64
CA ALA A 410 10.81 -23.46 -2.65
C ALA A 410 11.24 -22.98 -1.26
N LEU A 411 10.31 -22.71 -0.35
CA LEU A 411 10.63 -22.28 1.02
C LEU A 411 10.64 -23.45 2.02
N SER A 412 10.24 -24.65 1.63
CA SER A 412 10.31 -25.85 2.48
C SER A 412 11.69 -26.54 2.43
N GLN A 413 12.48 -26.19 1.45
CA GLN A 413 13.89 -26.59 1.31
C GLN A 413 14.78 -25.64 2.12
#